data_4331d9c56221bdb519d0fe988da05bed
#
_entry.id   4331d9c56221bdb519d0fe988da05bed
#
_cell.length_a   1.000
_cell.length_b   1.000
_cell.length_c   1.000
_cell.angle_alpha   90.00
_cell.angle_beta   90.00
_cell.angle_gamma   90.00
#
_symmetry.space_group_name_H-M   'P 1'
#
loop_
_entity.id
_entity.type
_entity.pdbx_description
1 polymer ?
#
loop_
_entity_poly.entity_id
_entity_poly.type
_entity_poly.pdbx_seq_one_letter_code
_entity_poly.pdbx_strand_id
1 'polypeptide(L)'
;MQIDDDIIEPSIDPATQKIALRHVKAKNDGGTRTMVQVRDFAPVFTDEPASLGGTNTAPSPLETVLVALVGCDGVIIHGVAKAMGFDYAGVDFACESQIDVRGPKGVPGVRPFFEAATLDITIFTDESDKRLEQLKKNVEFRCPVMNLLRAADVKLTANWTRRPAAEFMPAEPNE
;
A
#
# COMPACT_ATOMS: atom_id res chain seq x y z
N MET A 1 -0.71 -18.25 17.65
CA MET A 1 -1.55 -18.15 16.42
C MET A 1 -0.92 -19.09 15.42
N GLN A 2 -1.57 -20.18 15.12
CA GLN A 2 -1.10 -21.18 14.17
C GLN A 2 -1.20 -20.52 12.78
N ILE A 3 -0.07 -20.36 12.11
CA ILE A 3 -0.03 -19.87 10.73
C ILE A 3 0.06 -21.14 9.91
N ASP A 4 -1.09 -21.79 9.72
CA ASP A 4 -1.22 -22.94 8.85
C ASP A 4 -1.10 -22.53 7.38
N ASP A 5 -0.78 -23.48 6.52
CA ASP A 5 -0.72 -23.28 5.06
C ASP A 5 -2.09 -22.83 4.48
N ASP A 6 -3.16 -22.99 5.26
CA ASP A 6 -4.49 -22.53 4.91
C ASP A 6 -4.79 -21.16 5.54
N ILE A 7 -5.13 -20.22 4.70
CA ILE A 7 -5.65 -18.92 5.12
C ILE A 7 -7.02 -19.17 5.75
N ILE A 8 -7.15 -18.92 7.06
CA ILE A 8 -8.44 -19.02 7.74
C ILE A 8 -9.27 -17.79 7.35
N GLU A 9 -10.31 -18.00 6.56
CA GLU A 9 -11.31 -16.96 6.34
C GLU A 9 -11.93 -16.56 7.69
N PRO A 10 -11.93 -15.26 8.03
CA PRO A 10 -12.50 -14.82 9.28
C PRO A 10 -14.01 -15.07 9.28
N SER A 11 -14.51 -15.88 10.18
CA SER A 11 -15.93 -15.89 10.50
C SER A 11 -16.25 -14.59 11.26
N ILE A 12 -17.09 -13.75 10.67
CA ILE A 12 -17.49 -12.49 11.30
C ILE A 12 -18.55 -12.79 12.36
N ASP A 13 -18.17 -12.76 13.63
CA ASP A 13 -19.12 -12.61 14.74
C ASP A 13 -19.25 -11.10 15.03
N PRO A 14 -20.41 -10.48 14.76
CA PRO A 14 -20.62 -9.05 15.00
C PRO A 14 -20.38 -8.65 16.47
N ALA A 15 -20.56 -9.56 17.41
CA ALA A 15 -20.33 -9.31 18.84
C ALA A 15 -18.84 -9.17 19.19
N THR A 16 -17.94 -9.66 18.34
CA THR A 16 -16.48 -9.59 18.53
C THR A 16 -15.82 -8.51 17.68
N GLN A 17 -16.60 -7.75 16.90
CA GLN A 17 -16.08 -6.71 16.02
C GLN A 17 -15.35 -5.61 16.81
N LYS A 18 -14.10 -5.33 16.43
CA LYS A 18 -13.30 -4.25 16.99
C LYS A 18 -13.11 -3.17 15.94
N ILE A 19 -13.86 -2.07 16.08
CA ILE A 19 -13.81 -0.95 15.14
C ILE A 19 -12.76 0.06 15.59
N ALA A 20 -11.85 0.43 14.69
CA ALA A 20 -10.89 1.51 14.88
C ALA A 20 -11.21 2.66 13.91
N LEU A 21 -11.50 3.83 14.45
CA LEU A 21 -11.77 5.02 13.66
C LEU A 21 -10.47 5.69 13.17
N ARG A 22 -10.52 6.26 11.98
CA ARG A 22 -9.45 7.09 11.40
C ARG A 22 -10.05 8.42 10.99
N HIS A 23 -9.36 9.51 11.28
CA HIS A 23 -9.82 10.86 10.99
C HIS A 23 -8.71 11.66 10.30
N VAL A 24 -9.10 12.39 9.29
CA VAL A 24 -8.28 13.43 8.66
C VAL A 24 -9.11 14.70 8.54
N LYS A 25 -8.45 15.86 8.52
CA LYS A 25 -9.05 17.15 8.19
C LYS A 25 -8.31 17.71 6.99
N ALA A 26 -9.00 18.34 6.09
CA ALA A 26 -8.36 18.86 4.88
C ALA A 26 -8.86 20.26 4.56
N LYS A 27 -8.02 21.01 3.84
CA LYS A 27 -8.35 22.32 3.29
C LYS A 27 -7.83 22.41 1.86
N ASN A 28 -8.70 22.85 0.98
CA ASN A 28 -8.39 23.18 -0.40
C ASN A 28 -8.81 24.63 -0.66
N ASP A 29 -7.91 25.45 -1.17
CA ASP A 29 -8.13 26.90 -1.36
C ASP A 29 -8.60 27.23 -2.80
N GLY A 30 -9.16 26.25 -3.52
CA GLY A 30 -9.81 26.46 -4.83
C GLY A 30 -8.96 26.07 -6.04
N GLY A 31 -7.87 25.32 -5.85
CA GLY A 31 -7.08 24.70 -6.94
C GLY A 31 -7.06 23.19 -6.80
N THR A 32 -6.03 22.56 -7.36
CA THR A 32 -5.78 21.12 -7.24
C THR A 32 -5.06 20.77 -5.94
N ARG A 33 -4.36 21.72 -5.35
CA ARG A 33 -3.55 21.51 -4.16
C ARG A 33 -4.42 21.42 -2.91
N THR A 34 -4.31 20.31 -2.19
CA THR A 34 -5.04 20.06 -0.95
C THR A 34 -4.06 19.79 0.19
N MET A 35 -4.25 20.50 1.29
CA MET A 35 -3.56 20.24 2.56
C MET A 35 -4.38 19.26 3.39
N VAL A 36 -3.77 18.20 3.87
CA VAL A 36 -4.42 17.19 4.70
C VAL A 36 -3.70 17.08 6.04
N GLN A 37 -4.43 17.34 7.12
CA GLN A 37 -3.94 17.18 8.49
C GLN A 37 -4.31 15.80 9.02
N VAL A 38 -3.32 15.02 9.42
CA VAL A 38 -3.48 13.73 10.07
C VAL A 38 -2.91 13.82 11.48
N ARG A 39 -3.76 13.79 12.49
CA ARG A 39 -3.36 13.95 13.91
C ARG A 39 -2.47 15.19 14.07
N ASP A 40 -1.37 15.09 14.83
CA ASP A 40 -0.43 16.17 15.12
C ASP A 40 0.87 16.08 14.27
N PHE A 41 0.84 15.30 13.18
CA PHE A 41 1.97 15.23 12.24
C PHE A 41 2.04 16.48 11.36
N ALA A 42 3.19 16.69 10.73
CA ALA A 42 3.30 17.67 9.65
C ALA A 42 2.22 17.40 8.58
N PRO A 43 1.61 18.45 8.02
CA PRO A 43 0.58 18.27 7.00
C PRO A 43 1.11 17.51 5.79
N VAL A 44 0.27 16.62 5.26
CA VAL A 44 0.47 16.00 3.95
C VAL A 44 -0.19 16.86 2.89
N PHE A 45 0.44 17.02 1.76
CA PHE A 45 -0.12 17.75 0.62
C PHE A 45 -0.31 16.81 -0.56
N THR A 46 -1.36 17.06 -1.34
CA THR A 46 -1.51 16.50 -2.68
C THR A 46 -1.69 17.64 -3.67
N ASP A 47 -1.22 17.44 -4.90
CA ASP A 47 -1.37 18.41 -5.99
C ASP A 47 -1.40 17.65 -7.32
N GLU A 48 -1.59 18.34 -8.41
CA GLU A 48 -1.51 17.77 -9.75
C GLU A 48 -0.39 18.44 -10.56
N PRO A 49 0.14 17.77 -11.59
CA PRO A 49 1.08 18.42 -12.51
C PRO A 49 0.42 19.56 -13.29
N ALA A 50 1.22 20.47 -13.80
CA ALA A 50 0.73 21.64 -14.52
C ALA A 50 -0.14 21.28 -15.74
N SER A 51 0.11 20.13 -16.38
CA SER A 51 -0.70 19.59 -17.48
C SER A 51 -2.14 19.23 -17.07
N LEU A 52 -2.37 19.06 -15.78
CA LEU A 52 -3.70 18.79 -15.18
C LEU A 52 -4.20 19.98 -14.36
N GLY A 53 -3.62 21.16 -14.52
CA GLY A 53 -4.03 22.39 -13.86
C GLY A 53 -3.47 22.59 -12.46
N GLY A 54 -2.50 21.79 -12.05
CA GLY A 54 -1.83 21.90 -10.76
C GLY A 54 -0.57 22.76 -10.77
N THR A 55 0.11 22.80 -9.63
CA THR A 55 1.37 23.52 -9.44
C THR A 55 2.57 22.59 -9.30
N ASN A 56 2.37 21.27 -9.32
CA ASN A 56 3.38 20.22 -9.19
C ASN A 56 4.27 20.38 -7.95
N THR A 57 3.66 20.74 -6.82
CA THR A 57 4.37 20.97 -5.53
C THR A 57 4.21 19.85 -4.52
N ALA A 58 3.46 18.80 -4.89
CA ALA A 58 3.25 17.61 -4.07
C ALA A 58 2.86 16.43 -4.98
N PRO A 59 2.94 15.18 -4.48
CA PRO A 59 2.45 14.02 -5.22
C PRO A 59 0.95 14.14 -5.51
N SER A 60 0.52 13.54 -6.62
CA SER A 60 -0.90 13.49 -6.96
C SER A 60 -1.69 12.62 -5.97
N PRO A 61 -3.02 12.79 -5.86
CA PRO A 61 -3.86 11.92 -5.06
C PRO A 61 -3.74 10.44 -5.44
N LEU A 62 -3.58 10.12 -6.72
CA LEU A 62 -3.42 8.75 -7.20
C LEU A 62 -2.08 8.15 -6.80
N GLU A 63 -0.97 8.92 -6.86
CA GLU A 63 0.33 8.50 -6.33
C GLU A 63 0.26 8.29 -4.81
N THR A 64 -0.53 9.10 -4.10
CA THR A 64 -0.74 8.94 -2.65
C THR A 64 -1.46 7.62 -2.31
N VAL A 65 -2.33 7.12 -3.18
CA VAL A 65 -2.91 5.76 -3.02
C VAL A 65 -1.81 4.69 -3.11
N LEU A 66 -0.82 4.84 -4.00
CA LEU A 66 0.31 3.92 -4.08
C LEU A 66 1.22 4.03 -2.85
N VAL A 67 1.44 5.23 -2.34
CA VAL A 67 2.14 5.44 -1.05
C VAL A 67 1.41 4.70 0.08
N ALA A 68 0.08 4.79 0.14
CA ALA A 68 -0.71 4.08 1.14
C ALA A 68 -0.61 2.56 0.97
N LEU A 69 -0.59 2.04 -0.25
CA LEU A 69 -0.41 0.61 -0.54
C LEU A 69 0.94 0.12 0.01
N VAL A 70 2.03 0.75 -0.41
CA VAL A 70 3.41 0.40 0.01
C VAL A 70 3.56 0.50 1.53
N GLY A 71 3.09 1.61 2.14
CA GLY A 71 3.18 1.80 3.59
C GLY A 71 2.36 0.78 4.37
N CYS A 72 1.19 0.40 3.85
CA CYS A 72 0.34 -0.63 4.46
C CYS A 72 1.03 -2.00 4.42
N ASP A 73 1.59 -2.38 3.27
CA ASP A 73 2.29 -3.65 3.13
C ASP A 73 3.51 -3.73 4.06
N GLY A 74 4.29 -2.65 4.19
CA GLY A 74 5.41 -2.59 5.14
C GLY A 74 4.97 -2.87 6.58
N VAL A 75 3.86 -2.28 7.02
CA VAL A 75 3.29 -2.53 8.36
C VAL A 75 2.83 -3.98 8.51
N ILE A 76 2.16 -4.53 7.51
CA ILE A 76 1.65 -5.91 7.56
C ILE A 76 2.81 -6.91 7.50
N ILE A 77 3.81 -6.70 6.65
CA ILE A 77 5.05 -7.52 6.61
C ILE A 77 5.67 -7.57 8.00
N HIS A 78 5.88 -6.41 8.64
CA HIS A 78 6.45 -6.36 9.99
C HIS A 78 5.64 -7.17 11.00
N GLY A 79 4.31 -6.98 11.02
CA GLY A 79 3.44 -7.67 11.97
C GLY A 79 3.40 -9.19 11.75
N VAL A 80 3.33 -9.63 10.49
CA VAL A 80 3.33 -11.06 10.12
C VAL A 80 4.69 -11.69 10.39
N ALA A 81 5.78 -11.06 9.96
CA ALA A 81 7.15 -11.55 10.21
C ALA A 81 7.40 -11.75 11.70
N LYS A 82 7.04 -10.76 12.53
CA LYS A 82 7.13 -10.87 13.99
C LYS A 82 6.32 -12.06 14.54
N ALA A 83 5.10 -12.27 14.07
CA ALA A 83 4.25 -13.37 14.52
C ALA A 83 4.78 -14.74 14.07
N MET A 84 5.47 -14.80 12.94
CA MET A 84 6.08 -16.01 12.38
C MET A 84 7.48 -16.30 12.96
N GLY A 85 8.12 -15.36 13.65
CA GLY A 85 9.56 -15.42 13.91
C GLY A 85 10.35 -15.50 12.60
N PHE A 86 9.99 -14.68 11.63
CA PHE A 86 10.65 -14.56 10.32
C PHE A 86 11.63 -13.40 10.38
N ASP A 87 12.92 -13.68 10.18
CA ASP A 87 13.98 -12.69 10.24
C ASP A 87 14.21 -12.04 8.86
N TYR A 88 14.29 -10.71 8.82
CA TYR A 88 14.64 -9.96 7.63
C TYR A 88 15.37 -8.66 7.99
N ALA A 89 16.27 -8.23 7.12
CA ALA A 89 17.03 -6.99 7.30
C ALA A 89 16.24 -5.76 6.85
N GLY A 90 15.45 -5.89 5.80
CA GLY A 90 14.63 -4.82 5.26
C GLY A 90 13.81 -5.24 4.05
N VAL A 91 13.07 -4.28 3.49
CA VAL A 91 12.22 -4.49 2.32
C VAL A 91 12.30 -3.27 1.42
N ASP A 92 12.55 -3.49 0.14
CA ASP A 92 12.39 -2.47 -0.91
C ASP A 92 11.07 -2.67 -1.63
N PHE A 93 10.45 -1.58 -2.01
CA PHE A 93 9.22 -1.58 -2.76
C PHE A 93 9.34 -0.73 -4.03
N ALA A 94 8.76 -1.21 -5.13
CA ALA A 94 8.42 -0.39 -6.27
C ALA A 94 6.95 -0.62 -6.61
N CYS A 95 6.23 0.44 -6.95
CA CYS A 95 4.81 0.33 -7.25
C CYS A 95 4.45 1.22 -8.43
N GLU A 96 3.70 0.65 -9.37
CA GLU A 96 3.13 1.38 -10.50
C GLU A 96 1.65 1.07 -10.66
N SER A 97 0.91 1.95 -11.33
CA SER A 97 -0.48 1.73 -11.65
C SER A 97 -0.84 2.25 -13.03
N GLN A 98 -1.93 1.73 -13.56
CA GLN A 98 -2.50 2.13 -14.84
C GLN A 98 -3.91 2.62 -14.65
N ILE A 99 -4.22 3.76 -15.27
CA ILE A 99 -5.55 4.35 -15.30
C ILE A 99 -5.86 4.91 -16.69
N ASP A 100 -7.09 4.72 -17.16
CA ASP A 100 -7.56 5.45 -18.33
C ASP A 100 -8.00 6.87 -17.92
N VAL A 101 -7.20 7.85 -18.28
CA VAL A 101 -7.42 9.26 -17.90
C VAL A 101 -8.74 9.86 -18.41
N ARG A 102 -9.44 9.17 -19.30
CA ARG A 102 -10.76 9.56 -19.76
C ARG A 102 -11.85 9.30 -18.72
N GLY A 103 -11.64 8.27 -17.87
CA GLY A 103 -12.59 7.92 -16.80
C GLY A 103 -12.80 9.07 -15.81
N PRO A 104 -11.76 9.59 -15.15
CA PRO A 104 -11.87 10.77 -14.27
C PRO A 104 -12.39 12.03 -14.97
N LYS A 105 -12.27 12.14 -16.30
CA LYS A 105 -12.88 13.22 -17.10
C LYS A 105 -14.36 12.99 -17.40
N GLY A 106 -14.94 11.89 -16.90
CA GLY A 106 -16.37 11.62 -17.01
C GLY A 106 -16.81 11.03 -18.36
N VAL A 107 -15.90 10.43 -19.14
CA VAL A 107 -16.29 9.74 -20.38
C VAL A 107 -17.12 8.51 -20.05
N PRO A 108 -18.37 8.42 -20.55
CA PRO A 108 -19.24 7.28 -20.26
C PRO A 108 -18.65 5.94 -20.67
N GLY A 109 -18.80 4.92 -19.82
CA GLY A 109 -18.31 3.58 -20.08
C GLY A 109 -16.82 3.38 -19.82
N VAL A 110 -16.10 4.41 -19.42
CA VAL A 110 -14.69 4.31 -19.01
C VAL A 110 -14.58 4.26 -17.48
N ARG A 111 -13.79 3.30 -16.98
CA ARG A 111 -13.57 3.12 -15.54
C ARG A 111 -12.85 4.35 -14.96
N PRO A 112 -13.36 4.99 -13.87
CA PRO A 112 -12.75 6.21 -13.32
C PRO A 112 -11.71 5.95 -12.21
N PHE A 113 -11.14 4.75 -12.13
CA PHE A 113 -10.15 4.33 -11.16
C PHE A 113 -9.16 3.36 -11.79
N PHE A 114 -8.16 2.87 -11.06
CA PHE A 114 -7.10 2.02 -11.59
C PHE A 114 -7.63 0.79 -12.33
N GLU A 115 -7.08 0.53 -13.49
CA GLU A 115 -7.28 -0.71 -14.25
C GLU A 115 -6.39 -1.82 -13.71
N ALA A 116 -5.14 -1.48 -13.41
CA ALA A 116 -4.13 -2.39 -12.92
C ALA A 116 -3.16 -1.67 -11.96
N ALA A 117 -2.53 -2.45 -11.10
CA ALA A 117 -1.37 -2.03 -10.32
C ALA A 117 -0.37 -3.19 -10.19
N THR A 118 0.92 -2.86 -10.20
CA THR A 118 2.00 -3.81 -9.95
C THR A 118 2.77 -3.35 -8.73
N LEU A 119 2.98 -4.25 -7.78
CA LEU A 119 3.77 -4.02 -6.59
C LEU A 119 4.92 -5.02 -6.55
N ASP A 120 6.13 -4.53 -6.72
CA ASP A 120 7.36 -5.31 -6.60
C ASP A 120 7.89 -5.18 -5.17
N ILE A 121 8.09 -6.31 -4.50
CA ILE A 121 8.52 -6.41 -3.11
C ILE A 121 9.81 -7.20 -3.08
N THR A 122 10.91 -6.57 -2.74
CA THR A 122 12.19 -7.23 -2.51
C THR A 122 12.45 -7.33 -1.03
N ILE A 123 12.42 -8.54 -0.47
CA ILE A 123 12.71 -8.78 0.94
C ILE A 123 14.14 -9.31 1.12
N PHE A 124 14.87 -8.68 2.02
CA PHE A 124 16.27 -9.02 2.32
C PHE A 124 16.31 -9.94 3.54
N THR A 125 16.51 -11.24 3.28
CA THR A 125 16.44 -12.27 4.30
C THR A 125 17.24 -13.50 3.92
N ASP A 126 17.74 -14.21 4.93
CA ASP A 126 18.40 -15.52 4.78
C ASP A 126 17.42 -16.69 5.06
N GLU A 127 16.17 -16.38 5.29
CA GLU A 127 15.09 -17.37 5.45
C GLU A 127 14.84 -18.17 4.16
N SER A 128 14.24 -19.36 4.30
CA SER A 128 13.96 -20.23 3.15
C SER A 128 12.81 -19.70 2.27
N ASP A 129 12.78 -20.14 1.01
CA ASP A 129 11.71 -19.80 0.08
C ASP A 129 10.32 -20.27 0.57
N LYS A 130 10.28 -21.43 1.28
CA LYS A 130 9.04 -21.90 1.89
C LYS A 130 8.50 -20.92 2.95
N ARG A 131 9.38 -20.39 3.79
CA ARG A 131 8.98 -19.41 4.80
C ARG A 131 8.59 -18.06 4.18
N LEU A 132 9.27 -17.66 3.11
CA LEU A 132 8.88 -16.47 2.35
C LEU A 132 7.48 -16.64 1.73
N GLU A 133 7.18 -17.80 1.16
CA GLU A 133 5.85 -18.05 0.58
C GLU A 133 4.74 -18.01 1.66
N GLN A 134 5.02 -18.48 2.88
CA GLN A 134 4.09 -18.35 4.00
C GLN A 134 3.90 -16.88 4.42
N LEU A 135 4.99 -16.10 4.48
CA LEU A 135 4.92 -14.67 4.75
C LEU A 135 4.05 -13.97 3.71
N LYS A 136 4.35 -14.17 2.42
CA LYS A 136 3.62 -13.62 1.28
C LYS A 136 2.12 -13.86 1.38
N LYS A 137 1.68 -15.12 1.49
CA LYS A 137 0.27 -15.49 1.60
C LYS A 137 -0.44 -14.72 2.72
N ASN A 138 0.20 -14.65 3.89
CA ASN A 138 -0.38 -13.97 5.04
C ASN A 138 -0.42 -12.45 4.88
N VAL A 139 0.58 -11.84 4.27
CA VAL A 139 0.62 -10.40 4.00
C VAL A 139 -0.47 -10.03 2.99
N GLU A 140 -0.52 -10.71 1.86
CA GLU A 140 -1.50 -10.45 0.81
C GLU A 140 -2.95 -10.63 1.27
N PHE A 141 -3.19 -11.59 2.15
CA PHE A 141 -4.51 -11.77 2.75
C PHE A 141 -4.89 -10.66 3.74
N ARG A 142 -3.92 -10.12 4.49
CA ARG A 142 -4.17 -9.20 5.59
C ARG A 142 -4.04 -7.72 5.25
N CYS A 143 -3.37 -7.35 4.15
CA CYS A 143 -3.18 -5.95 3.80
C CYS A 143 -4.51 -5.29 3.42
N PRO A 144 -5.04 -4.34 4.22
CA PRO A 144 -6.33 -3.71 3.94
C PRO A 144 -6.34 -2.93 2.62
N VAL A 145 -5.25 -2.24 2.28
CA VAL A 145 -5.19 -1.42 1.05
C VAL A 145 -5.10 -2.31 -0.19
N MET A 146 -4.31 -3.40 -0.14
CA MET A 146 -4.26 -4.39 -1.21
C MET A 146 -5.65 -5.01 -1.47
N ASN A 147 -6.33 -5.40 -0.40
CA ASN A 147 -7.67 -5.99 -0.50
C ASN A 147 -8.74 -4.97 -0.94
N LEU A 148 -8.58 -3.69 -0.58
CA LEU A 148 -9.44 -2.62 -1.09
C LEU A 148 -9.32 -2.48 -2.62
N LEU A 149 -8.11 -2.51 -3.16
CA LEU A 149 -7.88 -2.49 -4.61
C LEU A 149 -8.44 -3.74 -5.30
N ARG A 150 -8.27 -4.92 -4.69
CA ARG A 150 -8.86 -6.17 -5.19
C ARG A 150 -10.39 -6.13 -5.19
N ALA A 151 -10.98 -5.62 -4.12
CA ALA A 151 -12.44 -5.46 -4.02
C ALA A 151 -13.01 -4.49 -5.07
N ALA A 152 -12.20 -3.51 -5.52
CA ALA A 152 -12.53 -2.63 -6.64
C ALA A 152 -12.26 -3.27 -8.01
N ASP A 153 -11.95 -4.56 -8.08
CA ASP A 153 -11.60 -5.28 -9.33
C ASP A 153 -10.39 -4.66 -10.07
N VAL A 154 -9.43 -4.11 -9.34
CA VAL A 154 -8.14 -3.69 -9.89
C VAL A 154 -7.28 -4.95 -10.10
N LYS A 155 -6.68 -5.10 -11.28
CA LYS A 155 -5.75 -6.19 -11.57
C LYS A 155 -4.44 -5.95 -10.81
N LEU A 156 -4.42 -6.35 -9.53
CA LEU A 156 -3.26 -6.18 -8.66
C LEU A 156 -2.33 -7.37 -8.77
N THR A 157 -1.10 -7.13 -9.22
CA THR A 157 0.00 -8.11 -9.25
C THR A 157 1.01 -7.76 -8.18
N ALA A 158 1.34 -8.71 -7.30
CA ALA A 158 2.40 -8.57 -6.30
C ALA A 158 3.53 -9.56 -6.63
N ASN A 159 4.69 -9.02 -6.98
CA ASN A 159 5.89 -9.79 -7.29
C ASN A 159 6.83 -9.78 -6.08
N TRP A 160 7.15 -10.96 -5.56
CA TRP A 160 8.02 -11.10 -4.40
C TRP A 160 9.38 -11.65 -4.81
N THR A 161 10.42 -10.96 -4.41
CA THR A 161 11.81 -11.36 -4.65
C THR A 161 12.55 -11.45 -3.33
N ARG A 162 13.34 -12.53 -3.15
CA ARG A 162 14.23 -12.71 -2.02
C ARG A 162 15.66 -12.31 -2.39
N ARG A 163 16.31 -11.56 -1.51
CA ARG A 163 17.74 -11.28 -1.59
C ARG A 163 18.42 -11.57 -0.23
N PRO A 164 19.72 -11.88 -0.20
CA PRO A 164 20.46 -12.06 1.05
C PRO A 164 20.31 -10.87 1.99
N ALA A 165 20.18 -11.13 3.29
CA ALA A 165 20.03 -10.07 4.31
C ALA A 165 21.19 -9.06 4.29
N ALA A 166 22.41 -9.52 4.00
CA ALA A 166 23.61 -8.69 3.94
C ALA A 166 23.62 -7.66 2.79
N GLU A 167 22.71 -7.80 1.82
CA GLU A 167 22.60 -6.85 0.67
C GLU A 167 21.68 -5.67 0.97
N PHE A 168 21.01 -5.66 2.12
CA PHE A 168 20.13 -4.55 2.48
C PHE A 168 20.93 -3.29 2.82
N MET A 169 20.58 -2.20 2.16
CA MET A 169 21.09 -0.87 2.44
C MET A 169 19.95 -0.02 2.98
N PRO A 170 19.95 0.38 4.25
CA PRO A 170 18.93 1.26 4.80
C PRO A 170 18.86 2.59 4.03
N ALA A 171 17.65 3.13 3.89
CA ALA A 171 17.51 4.49 3.38
C ALA A 171 18.27 5.46 4.30
N GLU A 172 19.07 6.34 3.70
CA GLU A 172 19.69 7.40 4.48
C GLU A 172 18.56 8.31 5.04
N PRO A 173 18.61 8.68 6.34
CA PRO A 173 17.68 9.65 6.85
C PRO A 173 17.90 10.95 6.07
N ASN A 174 16.82 11.45 5.42
CA ASN A 174 16.85 12.78 4.84
C ASN A 174 17.11 13.77 5.99
N GLU A 175 18.23 14.49 5.91
CA GLU A 175 18.57 15.59 6.80
C GLU A 175 17.50 16.71 6.74
#